data_cebd07655d108108b33033f37ca70724
#
_entry.id   cebd07655d108108b33033f37ca70724
#
_cell.length_a   1.000
_cell.length_b   1.000
_cell.length_c   1.000
_cell.angle_alpha   90.00
_cell.angle_beta   90.00
_cell.angle_gamma   90.00
#
_symmetry.space_group_name_H-M   'P 1'
#
loop_
_entity.id
_entity.type
_entity.pdbx_description
1 polymer ?
#
loop_
_entity_poly.entity_id
_entity_poly.type
_entity_poly.pdbx_seq_one_letter_code
_entity_poly.pdbx_strand_id
1 'polypeptide(L)'
;MKEDPGKILSFLANLFDFFRGLQKVEAVLGKGQELVFNAITSVRKRFPFEWKELHPDNDTPFINWHLLRYCEREGILLSRSRPYRKNDNSFVEQKNSTHIRNVIGHLRYDTEKEIEIINDLYRNELRLYKNFFQPVMKLKEKTREKGKIHRRYDTPKTPYQRLMESPYIPDETKSRLKAIYLSLNPAQLKRNIEKKLNKLYRVYQEKNNSQGACPFKKQIPRSVTSYVT
;
A
#
# COMPACT_ATOMS: atom_id res chain seq x y z
N MET A 1 19.79 -16.57 20.64
CA MET A 1 19.02 -17.10 19.49
C MET A 1 19.61 -16.45 18.25
N LYS A 2 20.40 -17.18 17.45
CA LYS A 2 21.01 -16.63 16.24
C LYS A 2 19.87 -16.43 15.22
N GLU A 3 19.61 -15.18 14.85
CA GLU A 3 18.72 -14.87 13.75
C GLU A 3 19.29 -15.50 12.48
N ASP A 4 18.47 -16.29 11.81
CA ASP A 4 18.78 -16.91 10.54
C ASP A 4 18.99 -15.80 9.48
N PRO A 5 20.21 -15.59 8.95
CA PRO A 5 20.48 -14.52 7.99
C PRO A 5 19.75 -14.71 6.65
N GLY A 6 18.99 -15.80 6.49
CA GLY A 6 18.19 -16.10 5.29
C GLY A 6 16.80 -15.48 5.23
N LYS A 7 16.33 -14.76 6.25
CA LYS A 7 14.97 -14.19 6.31
C LYS A 7 14.93 -12.65 6.31
N ILE A 8 15.68 -12.01 5.44
CA ILE A 8 15.43 -10.59 5.17
C ILE A 8 14.22 -10.51 4.25
N LEU A 9 13.03 -10.52 4.82
CA LEU A 9 11.80 -10.21 4.12
C LEU A 9 11.71 -8.68 3.99
N SER A 10 11.56 -8.18 2.77
CA SER A 10 11.17 -6.80 2.57
C SER A 10 9.79 -6.59 3.22
N PHE A 11 9.72 -5.65 4.15
CA PHE A 11 8.47 -5.25 4.80
C PHE A 11 7.86 -4.07 4.04
N LEU A 12 6.59 -4.17 3.68
CA LEU A 12 5.85 -3.11 3.00
C LEU A 12 4.88 -2.48 3.98
N ALA A 13 5.20 -1.28 4.44
CA ALA A 13 4.27 -0.46 5.19
C ALA A 13 3.19 0.08 4.24
N ASN A 14 2.00 -0.51 4.29
CA ASN A 14 0.85 -0.09 3.49
C ASN A 14 -0.10 0.70 4.37
N LEU A 15 -0.14 2.01 4.18
CA LEU A 15 -1.02 2.91 4.89
C LEU A 15 -2.18 3.33 3.99
N PHE A 16 -3.38 3.08 4.46
CA PHE A 16 -4.60 3.28 3.71
C PHE A 16 -5.59 4.17 4.48
N ASP A 17 -6.04 5.25 3.86
CA ASP A 17 -7.16 6.03 4.39
C ASP A 17 -8.48 5.31 4.08
N PHE A 18 -9.09 4.76 5.12
CA PHE A 18 -10.35 4.02 5.01
C PHE A 18 -11.49 4.86 4.43
N PHE A 19 -11.59 6.11 4.83
CA PHE A 19 -12.72 6.98 4.43
C PHE A 19 -12.61 7.47 3.00
N ARG A 20 -11.39 7.75 2.51
CA ARG A 20 -11.17 8.34 1.20
C ARG A 20 -10.54 7.38 0.18
N GLY A 21 -10.08 6.23 0.64
CA GLY A 21 -9.45 5.22 -0.20
C GLY A 21 -8.02 5.56 -0.64
N LEU A 22 -7.41 6.58 -0.05
CA LEU A 22 -6.06 7.01 -0.36
C LEU A 22 -5.04 5.98 0.11
N GLN A 23 -4.09 5.66 -0.74
CA GLN A 23 -3.07 4.67 -0.43
C GLN A 23 -1.66 5.24 -0.58
N LYS A 24 -0.81 4.90 0.38
CA LYS A 24 0.63 5.15 0.36
C LYS A 24 1.35 3.88 0.81
N VAL A 25 2.40 3.54 0.13
CA VAL A 25 3.22 2.35 0.42
C VAL A 25 4.67 2.75 0.53
N GLU A 26 5.38 2.10 1.45
CA GLU A 26 6.83 2.20 1.63
C GLU A 26 7.40 0.82 1.88
N ALA A 27 8.46 0.46 1.17
CA ALA A 27 9.18 -0.78 1.35
C ALA A 27 10.46 -0.53 2.16
N VAL A 28 10.77 -1.43 3.09
CA VAL A 28 12.00 -1.43 3.88
C VAL A 28 12.62 -2.83 3.92
N LEU A 29 13.93 -2.90 4.09
CA LEU A 29 14.64 -4.17 4.27
C LEU A 29 14.53 -4.61 5.73
N GLY A 30 13.72 -5.66 5.96
CA GLY A 30 13.55 -6.23 7.28
C GLY A 30 12.40 -5.63 8.09
N LYS A 31 12.25 -6.13 9.31
CA LYS A 31 11.18 -5.77 10.26
C LYS A 31 11.70 -5.02 11.49
N GLY A 32 12.84 -4.34 11.37
CA GLY A 32 13.39 -3.54 12.47
C GLY A 32 12.43 -2.41 12.86
N GLN A 33 12.22 -2.20 14.15
CA GLN A 33 11.30 -1.19 14.69
C GLN A 33 11.62 0.22 14.18
N GLU A 34 12.90 0.56 14.12
CA GLU A 34 13.37 1.86 13.62
C GLU A 34 13.08 2.03 12.11
N LEU A 35 13.35 1.00 11.31
CA LEU A 35 13.07 1.01 9.87
C LEU A 35 11.58 1.21 9.59
N VAL A 36 10.72 0.50 10.33
CA VAL A 36 9.28 0.63 10.21
C VAL A 36 8.80 2.00 10.67
N PHE A 37 9.35 2.53 11.77
CA PHE A 37 9.06 3.88 12.25
C PHE A 37 9.43 4.95 11.20
N ASN A 38 10.62 4.85 10.61
CA ASN A 38 11.08 5.76 9.55
C ASN A 38 10.19 5.66 8.30
N ALA A 39 9.73 4.47 7.94
CA ALA A 39 8.79 4.28 6.85
C ALA A 39 7.43 4.95 7.13
N ILE A 40 6.88 4.79 8.33
CA ILE A 40 5.61 5.41 8.75
C ILE A 40 5.72 6.93 8.71
N THR A 41 6.78 7.51 9.26
CA THR A 41 7.00 8.96 9.26
C THR A 41 7.22 9.51 7.85
N SER A 42 7.96 8.81 6.99
CA SER A 42 8.12 9.14 5.57
C SER A 42 6.78 9.13 4.82
N VAL A 43 5.96 8.12 5.07
CA VAL A 43 4.62 8.03 4.46
C VAL A 43 3.71 9.14 4.94
N ARG A 44 3.71 9.47 6.25
CA ARG A 44 2.89 10.56 6.81
C ARG A 44 3.16 11.90 6.13
N LYS A 45 4.43 12.27 5.94
CA LYS A 45 4.83 13.52 5.27
C LYS A 45 4.26 13.67 3.85
N ARG A 46 3.87 12.57 3.22
CA ARG A 46 3.31 12.56 1.86
C ARG A 46 1.79 12.59 1.81
N PHE A 47 1.09 12.50 2.96
CA PHE A 47 -0.36 12.68 3.00
C PHE A 47 -0.73 14.17 2.86
N PRO A 48 -1.81 14.49 2.15
CA PRO A 48 -2.26 15.88 1.96
C PRO A 48 -3.07 16.43 3.14
N PHE A 49 -3.18 15.68 4.23
CA PHE A 49 -3.94 16.02 5.44
C PHE A 49 -3.33 15.36 6.67
N GLU A 50 -3.68 15.88 7.84
CA GLU A 50 -3.25 15.33 9.13
C GLU A 50 -3.91 13.99 9.44
N TRP A 51 -3.17 13.12 10.14
CA TRP A 51 -3.69 11.87 10.65
C TRP A 51 -4.36 12.08 11.99
N LYS A 52 -5.55 11.52 12.15
CA LYS A 52 -6.25 11.48 13.44
C LYS A 52 -6.02 10.17 14.18
N GLU A 53 -5.87 9.10 13.44
CA GLU A 53 -5.70 7.76 13.97
C GLU A 53 -4.73 6.95 13.12
N LEU A 54 -3.92 6.13 13.78
CA LEU A 54 -3.06 5.11 13.19
C LEU A 54 -3.48 3.75 13.76
N HIS A 55 -3.91 2.86 12.87
CA HIS A 55 -4.31 1.49 13.22
C HIS A 55 -3.36 0.48 12.55
N PRO A 56 -2.23 0.14 13.18
CA PRO A 56 -1.31 -0.86 12.66
C PRO A 56 -1.83 -2.28 12.89
N ASP A 57 -1.25 -3.22 12.14
CA ASP A 57 -1.38 -4.63 12.46
C ASP A 57 -0.72 -4.98 13.81
N ASN A 58 -1.16 -6.06 14.45
CA ASN A 58 -0.59 -6.53 15.72
C ASN A 58 0.83 -7.14 15.59
N ASP A 59 1.50 -6.95 14.47
CA ASP A 59 2.86 -7.44 14.29
C ASP A 59 3.87 -6.64 15.14
N THR A 60 4.83 -7.32 15.73
CA THR A 60 5.83 -6.80 16.67
C THR A 60 6.51 -5.48 16.24
N PRO A 61 6.86 -5.26 14.96
CA PRO A 61 7.50 -4.03 14.52
C PRO A 61 6.68 -2.76 14.75
N PHE A 62 5.34 -2.89 14.83
CA PHE A 62 4.44 -1.76 15.07
C PHE A 62 4.18 -1.51 16.55
N ILE A 63 4.50 -2.49 17.43
CA ILE A 63 4.28 -2.40 18.86
C ILE A 63 5.58 -1.97 19.51
N ASN A 64 5.92 -0.69 19.38
CA ASN A 64 7.13 -0.14 19.97
C ASN A 64 6.91 1.23 20.62
N TRP A 65 7.75 1.54 21.61
CA TRP A 65 7.70 2.79 22.36
C TRP A 65 7.96 4.02 21.49
N HIS A 66 8.76 3.89 20.41
CA HIS A 66 9.05 5.00 19.52
C HIS A 66 7.79 5.45 18.78
N LEU A 67 7.00 4.48 18.28
CA LEU A 67 5.75 4.79 17.60
C LEU A 67 4.69 5.35 18.56
N LEU A 68 4.59 4.78 19.77
CA LEU A 68 3.64 5.27 20.78
C LEU A 68 3.94 6.73 21.15
N ARG A 69 5.18 7.03 21.58
CA ARG A 69 5.60 8.39 21.93
C ARG A 69 5.43 9.39 20.78
N TYR A 70 5.69 8.92 19.57
CA TYR A 70 5.48 9.73 18.39
C TYR A 70 3.99 10.07 18.18
N CYS A 71 3.11 9.09 18.28
CA CYS A 71 1.67 9.32 18.16
C CYS A 71 1.14 10.25 19.26
N GLU A 72 1.57 10.07 20.51
CA GLU A 72 1.22 10.94 21.63
C GLU A 72 1.66 12.39 21.38
N ARG A 73 2.92 12.60 20.97
CA ARG A 73 3.44 13.94 20.67
C ARG A 73 2.71 14.63 19.52
N GLU A 74 2.30 13.87 18.53
CA GLU A 74 1.65 14.40 17.31
C GLU A 74 0.13 14.42 17.41
N GLY A 75 -0.45 14.06 18.57
CA GLY A 75 -1.90 14.03 18.77
C GLY A 75 -2.62 12.98 17.91
N ILE A 76 -1.96 11.87 17.57
CA ILE A 76 -2.49 10.78 16.76
C ILE A 76 -2.97 9.66 17.70
N LEU A 77 -4.24 9.26 17.59
CA LEU A 77 -4.74 8.10 18.31
C LEU A 77 -4.09 6.83 17.75
N LEU A 78 -3.34 6.10 18.59
CA LEU A 78 -2.83 4.77 18.23
C LEU A 78 -3.81 3.72 18.71
N SER A 79 -4.53 3.10 17.77
CA SER A 79 -5.45 2.01 18.04
C SER A 79 -4.87 0.67 17.60
N ARG A 80 -5.40 -0.44 18.13
CA ARG A 80 -4.90 -1.79 17.84
C ARG A 80 -6.05 -2.75 17.61
N SER A 81 -5.81 -3.73 16.74
CA SER A 81 -6.71 -4.87 16.57
C SER A 81 -6.80 -5.70 17.85
N ARG A 82 -7.97 -6.18 18.17
CA ARG A 82 -8.18 -7.02 19.37
C ARG A 82 -7.47 -8.36 19.21
N PRO A 83 -6.86 -8.90 20.27
CA PRO A 83 -6.25 -10.22 20.23
C PRO A 83 -7.27 -11.28 19.76
N TYR A 84 -6.82 -12.21 18.93
CA TYR A 84 -7.62 -13.34 18.41
C TYR A 84 -8.87 -12.97 17.58
N ARG A 85 -9.05 -11.70 17.20
CA ARG A 85 -10.14 -11.25 16.32
C ARG A 85 -9.64 -11.07 14.89
N LYS A 86 -9.57 -12.16 14.12
CA LYS A 86 -9.12 -12.15 12.70
C LYS A 86 -9.89 -11.16 11.82
N ASN A 87 -11.14 -10.87 12.15
CA ASN A 87 -11.96 -9.95 11.37
C ASN A 87 -11.48 -8.48 11.46
N ASP A 88 -10.78 -8.11 12.53
CA ASP A 88 -10.29 -6.74 12.71
C ASP A 88 -9.16 -6.42 11.71
N ASN A 89 -8.37 -7.43 11.30
CA ASN A 89 -7.27 -7.31 10.34
C ASN A 89 -7.66 -7.62 8.89
N SER A 90 -8.87 -8.15 8.64
CA SER A 90 -9.30 -8.59 7.31
C SER A 90 -9.18 -7.51 6.24
N PHE A 91 -9.37 -6.26 6.63
CA PHE A 91 -9.27 -5.11 5.74
C PHE A 91 -7.82 -4.81 5.34
N VAL A 92 -6.89 -4.84 6.29
CA VAL A 92 -5.45 -4.63 6.03
C VAL A 92 -4.90 -5.75 5.16
N GLU A 93 -5.25 -7.00 5.46
CA GLU A 93 -4.87 -8.18 4.67
C GLU A 93 -5.39 -8.11 3.24
N GLN A 94 -6.66 -7.74 3.05
CA GLN A 94 -7.25 -7.53 1.73
C GLN A 94 -6.50 -6.44 0.95
N LYS A 95 -6.16 -5.33 1.61
CA LYS A 95 -5.43 -4.24 0.97
C LYS A 95 -3.99 -4.63 0.62
N ASN A 96 -3.31 -5.36 1.48
CA ASN A 96 -1.99 -5.90 1.19
C ASN A 96 -2.03 -6.86 -0.02
N SER A 97 -3.03 -7.73 -0.10
CA SER A 97 -3.22 -8.58 -1.27
C SER A 97 -3.44 -7.76 -2.54
N THR A 98 -4.42 -6.87 -2.54
CA THR A 98 -4.85 -6.12 -3.73
C THR A 98 -3.81 -5.11 -4.21
N HIS A 99 -3.13 -4.43 -3.28
CA HIS A 99 -2.27 -3.30 -3.63
C HIS A 99 -0.79 -3.66 -3.71
N ILE A 100 -0.37 -4.74 -3.07
CA ILE A 100 1.02 -5.18 -3.08
C ILE A 100 1.17 -6.46 -3.90
N ARG A 101 0.59 -7.58 -3.44
CA ARG A 101 0.80 -8.88 -4.08
C ARG A 101 0.32 -8.95 -5.53
N ASN A 102 -0.81 -8.31 -5.85
CA ASN A 102 -1.30 -8.25 -7.22
C ASN A 102 -0.47 -7.33 -8.14
N VAL A 103 0.39 -6.48 -7.59
CA VAL A 103 1.24 -5.58 -8.36
C VAL A 103 2.63 -6.15 -8.58
N ILE A 104 3.33 -6.51 -7.50
CA ILE A 104 4.72 -6.98 -7.55
C ILE A 104 4.86 -8.50 -7.43
N GLY A 105 3.73 -9.22 -7.27
CA GLY A 105 3.73 -10.68 -7.12
C GLY A 105 4.10 -11.14 -5.71
N HIS A 106 4.42 -12.45 -5.62
CA HIS A 106 4.79 -13.13 -4.37
C HIS A 106 6.29 -13.44 -4.32
N LEU A 107 7.10 -12.76 -5.13
CA LEU A 107 8.53 -12.95 -5.18
C LEU A 107 9.19 -12.36 -3.93
N ARG A 108 10.35 -12.90 -3.57
CA ARG A 108 11.13 -12.43 -2.44
C ARG A 108 12.09 -11.34 -2.91
N TYR A 109 11.84 -10.11 -2.50
CA TYR A 109 12.67 -8.96 -2.74
C TYR A 109 13.45 -8.63 -1.47
N ASP A 110 14.76 -8.81 -1.47
CA ASP A 110 15.64 -8.69 -0.29
C ASP A 110 16.94 -7.94 -0.56
N THR A 111 17.02 -7.22 -1.67
CA THR A 111 18.17 -6.37 -2.01
C THR A 111 17.78 -4.89 -2.00
N GLU A 112 18.75 -4.01 -1.71
CA GLU A 112 18.55 -2.56 -1.75
C GLU A 112 18.06 -2.07 -3.11
N LYS A 113 18.63 -2.60 -4.20
CA LYS A 113 18.20 -2.27 -5.58
C LYS A 113 16.73 -2.59 -5.83
N GLU A 114 16.26 -3.74 -5.36
CA GLU A 114 14.85 -4.14 -5.47
C GLU A 114 13.96 -3.17 -4.68
N ILE A 115 14.34 -2.84 -3.44
CA ILE A 115 13.60 -1.91 -2.58
C ILE A 115 13.54 -0.50 -3.17
N GLU A 116 14.64 0.00 -3.73
CA GLU A 116 14.66 1.29 -4.41
C GLU A 116 13.67 1.33 -5.59
N ILE A 117 13.66 0.30 -6.44
CA ILE A 117 12.73 0.21 -7.58
C ILE A 117 11.28 0.15 -7.08
N ILE A 118 11.00 -0.64 -6.03
CA ILE A 118 9.67 -0.75 -5.43
C ILE A 118 9.25 0.60 -4.87
N ASN A 119 10.10 1.26 -4.09
CA ASN A 119 9.79 2.57 -3.51
C ASN A 119 9.57 3.64 -4.57
N ASP A 120 10.42 3.67 -5.60
CA ASP A 120 10.26 4.58 -6.73
C ASP A 120 8.90 4.35 -7.44
N LEU A 121 8.53 3.09 -7.71
CA LEU A 121 7.25 2.73 -8.29
C LEU A 121 6.06 3.20 -7.43
N TYR A 122 6.09 2.90 -6.13
CA TYR A 122 4.98 3.21 -5.22
C TYR A 122 4.89 4.68 -4.83
N ARG A 123 6.02 5.40 -4.77
CA ARG A 123 6.03 6.84 -4.47
C ARG A 123 5.54 7.69 -5.63
N ASN A 124 5.77 7.23 -6.85
CA ASN A 124 5.51 7.98 -8.07
C ASN A 124 4.30 7.44 -8.86
N GLU A 125 4.54 6.64 -9.91
CA GLU A 125 3.53 6.31 -10.91
C GLU A 125 2.36 5.52 -10.36
N LEU A 126 2.62 4.51 -9.54
CA LEU A 126 1.56 3.64 -9.03
C LEU A 126 0.64 4.39 -8.06
N ARG A 127 1.21 5.25 -7.21
CA ARG A 127 0.44 6.14 -6.35
C ARG A 127 -0.49 7.04 -7.16
N LEU A 128 0.04 7.67 -8.19
CA LEU A 128 -0.72 8.57 -9.05
C LEU A 128 -1.81 7.80 -9.79
N TYR A 129 -1.47 6.67 -10.40
CA TYR A 129 -2.43 5.85 -11.13
C TYR A 129 -3.57 5.36 -10.24
N LYS A 130 -3.26 4.77 -9.08
CA LYS A 130 -4.26 4.23 -8.16
C LYS A 130 -5.15 5.31 -7.53
N ASN A 131 -4.57 6.43 -7.12
CA ASN A 131 -5.33 7.44 -6.41
C ASN A 131 -6.16 8.34 -7.35
N PHE A 132 -5.73 8.54 -8.58
CA PHE A 132 -6.42 9.44 -9.50
C PHE A 132 -7.30 8.73 -10.54
N PHE A 133 -6.95 7.50 -10.95
CA PHE A 133 -7.60 6.83 -12.08
C PHE A 133 -8.22 5.47 -11.74
N GLN A 134 -7.88 4.85 -10.63
CA GLN A 134 -8.45 3.55 -10.27
C GLN A 134 -9.64 3.72 -9.31
N PRO A 135 -10.89 3.45 -9.75
CA PRO A 135 -12.06 3.54 -8.88
C PRO A 135 -12.08 2.41 -7.85
N VAL A 136 -12.62 2.72 -6.69
CA VAL A 136 -12.79 1.79 -5.56
C VAL A 136 -14.23 1.85 -5.08
N MET A 137 -14.85 0.69 -4.90
CA MET A 137 -16.17 0.57 -4.27
C MET A 137 -16.03 0.39 -2.76
N LYS A 138 -16.91 1.00 -1.99
CA LYS A 138 -17.02 0.81 -0.55
C LYS A 138 -18.27 0.04 -0.20
N LEU A 139 -18.15 -0.85 0.78
CA LEU A 139 -19.28 -1.57 1.31
C LEU A 139 -20.19 -0.58 2.06
N LYS A 140 -21.44 -0.44 1.60
CA LYS A 140 -22.48 0.37 2.25
C LYS A 140 -23.26 -0.44 3.28
N GLU A 141 -23.63 -1.65 2.89
CA GLU A 141 -24.52 -2.47 3.68
C GLU A 141 -24.15 -3.94 3.55
N LYS A 142 -24.26 -4.67 4.65
CA LYS A 142 -24.05 -6.11 4.71
C LYS A 142 -25.21 -6.73 5.48
N THR A 143 -26.10 -7.39 4.78
CA THR A 143 -27.24 -8.10 5.35
C THR A 143 -27.04 -9.59 5.31
N ARG A 144 -27.65 -10.33 6.23
CA ARG A 144 -27.62 -11.78 6.25
C ARG A 144 -29.05 -12.30 6.24
N GLU A 145 -29.45 -12.91 5.13
CA GLU A 145 -30.77 -13.48 4.95
C GLU A 145 -30.66 -14.97 4.65
N LYS A 146 -31.38 -15.79 5.42
CA LYS A 146 -31.43 -17.26 5.26
C LYS A 146 -30.03 -17.90 5.11
N GLY A 147 -29.05 -17.43 5.88
CA GLY A 147 -27.66 -17.95 5.84
C GLY A 147 -26.76 -17.34 4.74
N LYS A 148 -27.32 -16.64 3.76
CA LYS A 148 -26.57 -15.96 2.69
C LYS A 148 -26.21 -14.54 3.08
N ILE A 149 -25.02 -14.09 2.67
CA ILE A 149 -24.54 -12.72 2.92
C ILE A 149 -24.74 -11.91 1.65
N HIS A 150 -25.56 -10.87 1.75
CA HIS A 150 -25.74 -9.86 0.71
C HIS A 150 -24.90 -8.63 1.03
N ARG A 151 -24.16 -8.15 0.03
CA ARG A 151 -23.30 -6.96 0.15
C ARG A 151 -23.72 -5.93 -0.87
N ARG A 152 -24.06 -4.74 -0.40
CA ARG A 152 -24.37 -3.60 -1.25
C ARG A 152 -23.21 -2.62 -1.19
N TYR A 153 -22.70 -2.26 -2.36
CA TYR A 153 -21.58 -1.33 -2.50
C TYR A 153 -22.09 0.04 -2.97
N ASP A 154 -21.26 1.05 -2.76
CA ASP A 154 -21.48 2.38 -3.33
C ASP A 154 -21.07 2.42 -4.82
N THR A 155 -21.36 3.55 -5.47
CA THR A 155 -20.88 3.81 -6.84
C THR A 155 -19.36 3.85 -6.85
N PRO A 156 -18.70 3.21 -7.85
CA PRO A 156 -17.25 3.25 -7.99
C PRO A 156 -16.76 4.69 -8.12
N LYS A 157 -15.86 5.13 -7.23
CA LYS A 157 -15.22 6.44 -7.29
C LYS A 157 -13.73 6.31 -7.01
N THR A 158 -12.93 7.12 -7.69
CA THR A 158 -11.50 7.19 -7.38
C THR A 158 -11.29 7.87 -6.03
N PRO A 159 -10.16 7.59 -5.32
CA PRO A 159 -9.79 8.34 -4.13
C PRO A 159 -9.77 9.85 -4.35
N TYR A 160 -9.31 10.30 -5.51
CA TYR A 160 -9.33 11.71 -5.90
C TYR A 160 -10.76 12.29 -5.92
N GLN A 161 -11.71 11.62 -6.58
CA GLN A 161 -13.11 12.06 -6.61
C GLN A 161 -13.70 12.17 -5.20
N ARG A 162 -13.41 11.19 -4.33
CA ARG A 162 -13.87 11.24 -2.93
C ARG A 162 -13.27 12.39 -2.13
N LEU A 163 -12.02 12.75 -2.41
CA LEU A 163 -11.40 13.94 -1.79
C LEU A 163 -12.06 15.23 -2.26
N MET A 164 -12.34 15.35 -3.56
CA MET A 164 -13.01 16.52 -4.12
C MET A 164 -14.42 16.73 -3.57
N GLU A 165 -15.16 15.66 -3.31
CA GLU A 165 -16.51 15.68 -2.73
C GLU A 165 -16.52 15.91 -1.20
N SER A 166 -15.38 15.74 -0.52
CA SER A 166 -15.32 15.84 0.93
C SER A 166 -15.41 17.30 1.40
N PRO A 167 -16.32 17.63 2.33
CA PRO A 167 -16.40 18.98 2.90
C PRO A 167 -15.25 19.29 3.86
N TYR A 168 -14.53 18.28 4.33
CA TYR A 168 -13.45 18.40 5.31
C TYR A 168 -12.07 18.72 4.70
N ILE A 169 -11.99 18.81 3.38
CA ILE A 169 -10.73 19.08 2.69
C ILE A 169 -10.71 20.56 2.26
N PRO A 170 -9.67 21.33 2.66
CA PRO A 170 -9.54 22.73 2.28
C PRO A 170 -9.53 22.92 0.76
N ASP A 171 -10.12 24.00 0.28
CA ASP A 171 -10.23 24.29 -1.17
C ASP A 171 -8.87 24.49 -1.82
N GLU A 172 -7.89 25.02 -1.09
CA GLU A 172 -6.50 25.10 -1.56
C GLU A 172 -5.93 23.71 -1.89
N THR A 173 -6.16 22.74 -1.00
CA THR A 173 -5.74 21.34 -1.22
C THR A 173 -6.46 20.73 -2.42
N LYS A 174 -7.76 20.99 -2.57
CA LYS A 174 -8.54 20.54 -3.74
C LYS A 174 -8.00 21.13 -5.03
N SER A 175 -7.71 22.42 -5.04
CA SER A 175 -7.14 23.12 -6.20
C SER A 175 -5.79 22.55 -6.61
N ARG A 176 -4.91 22.28 -5.65
CA ARG A 176 -3.62 21.63 -5.88
C ARG A 176 -3.77 20.21 -6.44
N LEU A 177 -4.69 19.41 -5.88
CA LEU A 177 -4.97 18.06 -6.38
C LEU A 177 -5.57 18.07 -7.80
N LYS A 178 -6.41 19.05 -8.11
CA LYS A 178 -6.97 19.25 -9.45
C LYS A 178 -5.88 19.61 -10.46
N ALA A 179 -4.94 20.49 -10.11
CA ALA A 179 -3.80 20.81 -10.98
C ALA A 179 -2.95 19.58 -11.28
N ILE A 180 -2.66 18.75 -10.25
CA ILE A 180 -1.97 17.48 -10.44
C ILE A 180 -2.77 16.58 -11.39
N TYR A 181 -4.07 16.38 -11.15
CA TYR A 181 -4.91 15.51 -12.00
C TYR A 181 -4.86 15.92 -13.47
N LEU A 182 -4.97 17.22 -13.76
CA LEU A 182 -4.94 17.74 -15.12
C LEU A 182 -3.58 17.57 -15.83
N SER A 183 -2.49 17.46 -15.08
CA SER A 183 -1.14 17.21 -15.63
C SER A 183 -0.85 15.72 -15.90
N LEU A 184 -1.72 14.80 -15.47
CA LEU A 184 -1.47 13.38 -15.55
C LEU A 184 -2.04 12.75 -16.82
N ASN A 185 -1.26 11.86 -17.44
CA ASN A 185 -1.72 10.98 -18.51
C ASN A 185 -1.76 9.53 -18.03
N PRO A 186 -2.96 8.92 -17.89
CA PRO A 186 -3.09 7.55 -17.34
C PRO A 186 -2.41 6.49 -18.21
N ALA A 187 -2.39 6.65 -19.53
CA ALA A 187 -1.74 5.72 -20.45
C ALA A 187 -0.21 5.77 -20.27
N GLN A 188 0.34 6.96 -20.10
CA GLN A 188 1.78 7.12 -19.85
C GLN A 188 2.18 6.57 -18.47
N LEU A 189 1.36 6.82 -17.44
CA LEU A 189 1.57 6.23 -16.10
C LEU A 189 1.60 4.71 -16.17
N LYS A 190 0.67 4.08 -16.90
CA LYS A 190 0.61 2.63 -17.07
C LYS A 190 1.88 2.10 -17.75
N ARG A 191 2.33 2.71 -18.84
CA ARG A 191 3.58 2.31 -19.51
C ARG A 191 4.80 2.43 -18.59
N ASN A 192 4.87 3.48 -17.78
CA ASN A 192 5.97 3.69 -16.84
C ASN A 192 5.93 2.65 -15.70
N ILE A 193 4.74 2.30 -15.21
CA ILE A 193 4.54 1.22 -14.22
C ILE A 193 5.07 -0.10 -14.80
N GLU A 194 4.68 -0.46 -16.02
CA GLU A 194 5.14 -1.68 -16.69
C GLU A 194 6.65 -1.71 -16.89
N LYS A 195 7.26 -0.60 -17.30
CA LYS A 195 8.71 -0.48 -17.40
C LYS A 195 9.42 -0.75 -16.07
N LYS A 196 8.92 -0.16 -14.97
CA LYS A 196 9.50 -0.36 -13.64
C LYS A 196 9.31 -1.78 -13.11
N LEU A 197 8.15 -2.40 -13.35
CA LEU A 197 7.90 -3.80 -13.01
C LEU A 197 8.84 -4.74 -13.79
N ASN A 198 9.04 -4.49 -15.08
CA ASN A 198 9.98 -5.27 -15.90
C ASN A 198 11.42 -5.08 -15.39
N LYS A 199 11.82 -3.86 -15.00
CA LYS A 199 13.14 -3.61 -14.38
C LYS A 199 13.30 -4.37 -13.07
N LEU A 200 12.28 -4.34 -12.19
CA LEU A 200 12.28 -5.07 -10.93
C LEU A 200 12.45 -6.59 -11.18
N TYR A 201 11.71 -7.13 -12.13
CA TYR A 201 11.78 -8.55 -12.47
C TYR A 201 13.16 -8.95 -13.03
N ARG A 202 13.81 -8.11 -13.85
CA ARG A 202 15.19 -8.35 -14.33
C ARG A 202 16.19 -8.41 -13.18
N VAL A 203 16.14 -7.42 -12.28
CA VAL A 203 17.04 -7.40 -11.09
C VAL A 203 16.82 -8.65 -10.23
N TYR A 204 15.58 -9.08 -10.05
CA TYR A 204 15.24 -10.30 -9.35
C TYR A 204 15.85 -11.55 -10.05
N GLN A 205 15.75 -11.65 -11.38
CA GLN A 205 16.32 -12.76 -12.14
C GLN A 205 17.86 -12.78 -12.06
N GLU A 206 18.51 -11.63 -12.21
CA GLU A 206 19.95 -11.48 -12.11
C GLU A 206 20.46 -11.97 -10.75
N LYS A 207 19.78 -11.59 -9.66
CA LYS A 207 20.08 -12.06 -8.31
C LYS A 207 20.00 -13.58 -8.20
N ASN A 208 18.94 -14.20 -8.69
CA ASN A 208 18.74 -15.64 -8.60
C ASN A 208 19.72 -16.43 -9.46
N ASN A 209 20.05 -15.93 -10.64
CA ASN A 209 21.07 -16.55 -11.51
C ASN A 209 22.45 -16.50 -10.86
N SER A 210 22.78 -15.44 -10.15
CA SER A 210 24.05 -15.28 -9.42
C SER A 210 24.14 -16.21 -8.20
N GLN A 211 23.02 -16.60 -7.61
CA GLN A 211 22.96 -17.46 -6.42
C GLN A 211 22.82 -18.96 -6.75
N GLY A 212 22.85 -19.36 -8.02
CA GLY A 212 22.75 -20.78 -8.43
C GLY A 212 21.41 -21.44 -8.10
N ALA A 213 20.36 -20.69 -7.86
CA ALA A 213 19.06 -21.18 -7.46
C ALA A 213 18.24 -21.67 -8.64
N CYS A 214 17.69 -22.87 -8.47
CA CYS A 214 16.80 -23.61 -9.37
C CYS A 214 15.74 -22.74 -10.07
N PRO A 215 15.48 -22.91 -11.37
CA PRO A 215 14.55 -22.05 -12.11
C PRO A 215 13.12 -22.31 -11.66
N PHE A 216 12.56 -21.41 -10.88
CA PHE A 216 11.14 -21.37 -10.59
C PHE A 216 10.38 -21.04 -11.90
N LYS A 217 9.48 -21.95 -12.31
CA LYS A 217 8.64 -21.75 -13.51
C LYS A 217 7.97 -20.39 -13.48
N LYS A 218 8.09 -19.66 -14.59
CA LYS A 218 7.47 -18.36 -14.87
C LYS A 218 6.02 -18.27 -14.37
N GLN A 219 5.79 -17.62 -13.24
CA GLN A 219 4.53 -16.95 -13.01
C GLN A 219 4.76 -15.45 -13.26
N ILE A 220 4.57 -15.05 -14.50
CA ILE A 220 4.49 -13.64 -14.87
C ILE A 220 3.36 -13.04 -14.04
N PRO A 221 3.60 -12.00 -13.21
CA PRO A 221 2.51 -11.30 -12.56
C PRO A 221 1.51 -10.91 -13.65
N ARG A 222 0.24 -11.28 -13.48
CA ARG A 222 -0.81 -10.85 -14.40
C ARG A 222 -0.70 -9.34 -14.53
N SER A 223 -0.38 -8.88 -15.74
CA SER A 223 -0.22 -7.46 -16.03
C SER A 223 -1.42 -6.69 -15.50
N VAL A 224 -1.23 -5.43 -15.13
CA VAL A 224 -2.27 -4.49 -14.68
C VAL A 224 -3.45 -4.39 -15.68
N THR A 225 -3.37 -5.09 -16.79
CA THR A 225 -4.33 -5.17 -17.92
C THR A 225 -5.67 -5.81 -17.57
N SER A 226 -5.79 -6.62 -16.50
CA SER A 226 -7.02 -7.38 -16.22
C SER A 226 -8.06 -6.66 -15.36
N TYR A 227 -7.96 -5.36 -15.19
CA TYR A 227 -8.91 -4.56 -14.40
C TYR A 227 -9.67 -3.50 -15.22
N VAL A 228 -9.71 -3.65 -16.54
CA VAL A 228 -10.54 -2.82 -17.42
C VAL A 228 -11.46 -3.76 -18.20
N THR A 229 -12.48 -4.26 -17.53
CA THR A 229 -13.77 -4.68 -18.05
C THR A 229 -14.84 -4.37 -17.00
#